data_f361a5d42ec838928c87bb1a3eb8ab8a
#
_entry.id   f361a5d42ec838928c87bb1a3eb8ab8a
#
_cell.length_a   1.000
_cell.length_b   1.000
_cell.length_c   1.000
_cell.angle_alpha   90.00
_cell.angle_beta   90.00
_cell.angle_gamma   90.00
#
_symmetry.space_group_name_H-M   'P 1'
#
loop_
_entity.id
_entity.type
_entity.pdbx_description
1 polymer ?
#
loop_
_entity_poly.entity_id
_entity_poly.type
_entity_poly.pdbx_seq_one_letter_code
_entity_poly.pdbx_strand_id
1 'polypeptide(L)'
;MFSIRNTDKNFFNKTGYLLKSVFNDNEKYFNYSKELHQELKKIQNNRFLEKLGGYKSGNLNIELGHYSEKFLDLFFKNNLRVFFEDITGEHIDDYEIKTGGNLNLPDSKNQFFHTDGNWYPRMIIFNFATIDINLNNGPIEILEGSHKMEYPYWKFL
;
A
#
# COMPACT_ATOMS: atom_id res chain seq x y z
N MET A 1 -11.90 -14.44 9.24
CA MET A 1 -11.40 -15.26 8.12
C MET A 1 -11.81 -14.56 6.83
N PHE A 2 -10.84 -14.21 5.98
CA PHE A 2 -11.15 -13.63 4.67
C PHE A 2 -11.79 -14.67 3.77
N SER A 3 -12.88 -14.32 3.13
CA SER A 3 -13.38 -15.07 2.00
C SER A 3 -13.38 -14.18 0.77
N ILE A 4 -12.76 -14.64 -0.30
CA ILE A 4 -12.82 -14.01 -1.60
C ILE A 4 -13.98 -14.62 -2.37
N ARG A 5 -14.81 -13.75 -2.91
CA ARG A 5 -15.90 -14.14 -3.80
C ARG A 5 -15.41 -14.08 -5.26
N ASN A 6 -16.00 -14.88 -6.13
CA ASN A 6 -15.71 -14.79 -7.56
C ASN A 6 -15.92 -13.35 -8.13
N THR A 7 -16.85 -12.61 -7.55
CA THR A 7 -17.06 -11.19 -7.90
C THR A 7 -15.85 -10.32 -7.59
N ASP A 8 -15.13 -10.59 -6.51
CA ASP A 8 -13.93 -9.84 -6.10
C ASP A 8 -12.77 -10.09 -7.07
N LYS A 9 -12.59 -11.36 -7.48
CA LYS A 9 -11.58 -11.75 -8.48
C LYS A 9 -11.86 -11.12 -9.84
N ASN A 10 -13.10 -11.15 -10.29
CA ASN A 10 -13.51 -10.52 -11.54
C ASN A 10 -13.31 -9.00 -11.50
N PHE A 11 -13.63 -8.37 -10.37
CA PHE A 11 -13.41 -6.95 -10.17
C PHE A 11 -11.90 -6.62 -10.23
N PHE A 12 -11.07 -7.33 -9.48
CA PHE A 12 -9.62 -7.14 -9.49
C PHE A 12 -9.03 -7.30 -10.90
N ASN A 13 -9.40 -8.36 -11.61
CA ASN A 13 -8.94 -8.60 -12.97
C ASN A 13 -9.38 -7.51 -13.97
N LYS A 14 -10.52 -6.87 -13.72
CA LYS A 14 -11.03 -5.79 -14.56
C LYS A 14 -10.34 -4.47 -14.25
N THR A 15 -10.21 -4.12 -12.99
CA THR A 15 -9.84 -2.77 -12.53
C THR A 15 -8.38 -2.64 -12.12
N GLY A 16 -7.71 -3.75 -11.73
CA GLY A 16 -6.32 -3.77 -11.26
C GLY A 16 -6.17 -3.47 -9.77
N TYR A 17 -7.26 -3.32 -9.04
CA TYR A 17 -7.22 -3.12 -7.58
C TYR A 17 -8.41 -3.79 -6.89
N LEU A 18 -8.28 -3.99 -5.59
CA LEU A 18 -9.36 -4.46 -4.73
C LEU A 18 -9.26 -3.76 -3.37
N LEU A 19 -10.37 -3.18 -2.92
CA LEU A 19 -10.48 -2.58 -1.59
C LEU A 19 -11.25 -3.54 -0.67
N LYS A 20 -10.63 -3.89 0.45
CA LYS A 20 -11.21 -4.78 1.45
C LYS A 20 -10.96 -4.28 2.86
N SER A 21 -11.97 -4.38 3.71
CA SER A 21 -11.83 -4.20 5.14
C SER A 21 -11.28 -5.49 5.76
N VAL A 22 -10.05 -5.43 6.26
CA VAL A 22 -9.29 -6.61 6.67
C VAL A 22 -9.11 -6.67 8.18
N PHE A 23 -8.96 -5.52 8.83
CA PHE A 23 -8.55 -5.41 10.21
C PHE A 23 -9.53 -4.64 11.10
N ASN A 24 -10.80 -4.51 10.70
CA ASN A 24 -11.77 -3.67 11.40
C ASN A 24 -11.87 -3.95 12.91
N ASP A 25 -11.69 -5.19 13.32
CA ASP A 25 -11.78 -5.60 14.72
C ASP A 25 -10.44 -6.15 15.26
N ASN A 26 -9.33 -5.83 14.60
CA ASN A 26 -8.02 -6.36 15.00
C ASN A 26 -7.28 -5.38 15.91
N GLU A 27 -7.38 -5.61 17.22
CA GLU A 27 -6.73 -4.78 18.23
C GLU A 27 -5.21 -4.63 18.01
N LYS A 28 -4.52 -5.69 17.59
CA LYS A 28 -3.08 -5.63 17.30
C LYS A 28 -2.76 -4.69 16.16
N TYR A 29 -3.56 -4.70 15.12
CA TYR A 29 -3.41 -3.78 14.00
C TYR A 29 -3.52 -2.33 14.45
N PHE A 30 -4.55 -2.01 15.23
CA PHE A 30 -4.74 -0.65 15.75
C PHE A 30 -3.62 -0.23 16.69
N ASN A 31 -3.14 -1.11 17.55
CA ASN A 31 -2.04 -0.81 18.46
C ASN A 31 -0.74 -0.56 17.68
N TYR A 32 -0.38 -1.41 16.73
CA TYR A 32 0.82 -1.22 15.88
C TYR A 32 0.73 0.06 15.04
N SER A 33 -0.43 0.34 14.46
CA SER A 33 -0.68 1.56 13.69
C SER A 33 -0.52 2.82 14.55
N LYS A 34 -1.05 2.80 15.75
CA LYS A 34 -0.93 3.91 16.71
C LYS A 34 0.50 4.14 17.16
N GLU A 35 1.23 3.07 17.49
CA GLU A 35 2.65 3.14 17.88
C GLU A 35 3.49 3.71 16.74
N LEU A 36 3.38 3.15 15.53
CA LEU A 36 4.07 3.63 14.34
C LEU A 36 3.79 5.12 14.09
N HIS A 37 2.53 5.52 14.15
CA HIS A 37 2.15 6.91 13.94
C HIS A 37 2.75 7.87 15.00
N GLN A 38 2.84 7.43 16.25
CA GLN A 38 3.49 8.21 17.30
C GLN A 38 5.00 8.37 17.07
N GLU A 39 5.67 7.33 16.58
CA GLU A 39 7.10 7.41 16.22
C GLU A 39 7.32 8.34 15.02
N LEU A 40 6.49 8.23 13.99
CA LEU A 40 6.57 9.10 12.81
C LEU A 40 6.37 10.58 13.18
N LYS A 41 5.48 10.90 14.11
CA LYS A 41 5.32 12.28 14.62
C LYS A 41 6.58 12.80 15.30
N LYS A 42 7.34 11.96 16.00
CA LYS A 42 8.59 12.39 16.66
C LYS A 42 9.67 12.78 15.65
N ILE A 43 9.72 12.12 14.50
CA ILE A 43 10.71 12.41 13.47
C ILE A 43 10.29 13.52 12.50
N GLN A 44 9.03 13.94 12.51
CA GLN A 44 8.45 14.91 11.56
C GLN A 44 9.18 16.27 11.57
N ASN A 45 9.84 16.62 12.66
CA ASN A 45 10.64 17.85 12.81
C ASN A 45 12.16 17.61 12.67
N ASN A 46 12.58 16.45 12.18
CA ASN A 46 13.98 16.07 12.09
C ASN A 46 14.54 16.42 10.70
N ARG A 47 15.68 17.11 10.64
CA ARG A 47 16.43 17.38 9.41
C ARG A 47 16.77 16.11 8.61
N PHE A 48 16.73 14.95 9.24
CA PHE A 48 16.90 13.67 8.56
C PHE A 48 15.87 13.44 7.44
N LEU A 49 14.67 14.02 7.54
CA LEU A 49 13.62 13.92 6.52
C LEU A 49 14.07 14.44 5.15
N GLU A 50 14.98 15.43 5.13
CA GLU A 50 15.53 16.00 3.89
C GLU A 50 16.29 14.98 3.04
N LYS A 51 16.73 13.87 3.65
CA LYS A 51 17.47 12.79 2.99
C LYS A 51 16.55 11.69 2.44
N LEU A 52 15.27 11.68 2.82
CA LEU A 52 14.33 10.68 2.37
C LEU A 52 13.85 10.95 0.94
N GLY A 53 13.60 9.87 0.20
CA GLY A 53 12.98 9.96 -1.11
C GLY A 53 11.64 10.67 -1.01
N GLY A 54 11.34 11.54 -1.99
CA GLY A 54 10.08 12.28 -2.04
C GLY A 54 10.00 13.53 -1.17
N TYR A 55 11.04 13.91 -0.42
CA TYR A 55 11.03 15.07 0.48
C TYR A 55 10.59 16.38 -0.21
N LYS A 56 11.08 16.64 -1.42
CA LYS A 56 10.73 17.86 -2.16
C LYS A 56 9.26 18.00 -2.52
N SER A 57 8.54 16.89 -2.64
CA SER A 57 7.10 16.85 -2.89
C SER A 57 6.28 16.73 -1.61
N GLY A 58 6.93 16.43 -0.47
CA GLY A 58 6.28 16.16 0.81
C GLY A 58 5.73 14.73 0.95
N ASN A 59 5.99 13.86 -0.03
CA ASN A 59 5.55 12.45 -0.02
C ASN A 59 6.77 11.58 0.27
N LEU A 60 7.02 11.30 1.55
CA LEU A 60 8.23 10.64 2.00
C LEU A 60 8.13 9.12 1.87
N ASN A 61 9.15 8.50 1.30
CA ASN A 61 9.34 7.06 1.37
C ASN A 61 10.07 6.73 2.67
N ILE A 62 9.48 5.91 3.51
CA ILE A 62 10.01 5.54 4.81
C ILE A 62 10.20 4.03 4.93
N GLU A 63 11.21 3.64 5.70
CA GLU A 63 11.37 2.27 6.16
C GLU A 63 10.54 2.06 7.43
N LEU A 64 9.82 0.92 7.50
CA LEU A 64 8.99 0.60 8.66
C LEU A 64 9.81 0.05 9.85
N GLY A 65 11.10 -0.23 9.65
CA GLY A 65 11.97 -0.78 10.69
C GLY A 65 11.39 -2.06 11.31
N HIS A 66 11.38 -2.14 12.63
CA HIS A 66 10.83 -3.30 13.37
C HIS A 66 9.31 -3.50 13.19
N TYR A 67 8.58 -2.50 12.69
CA TYR A 67 7.16 -2.66 12.36
C TYR A 67 6.94 -3.53 11.13
N SER A 68 7.94 -3.65 10.24
CA SER A 68 7.86 -4.52 9.07
C SER A 68 7.50 -5.96 9.46
N GLU A 69 8.24 -6.54 10.41
CA GLU A 69 7.98 -7.90 10.88
C GLU A 69 6.64 -8.01 11.60
N LYS A 70 6.28 -7.03 12.42
CA LYS A 70 5.00 -7.00 13.14
C LYS A 70 3.80 -7.02 12.18
N PHE A 71 3.85 -6.20 11.12
CA PHE A 71 2.76 -6.14 10.14
C PHE A 71 2.76 -7.37 9.24
N LEU A 72 3.90 -7.86 8.78
CA LEU A 72 3.99 -9.10 8.00
C LEU A 72 3.42 -10.28 8.77
N ASP A 73 3.82 -10.46 10.04
CA ASP A 73 3.27 -11.53 10.90
C ASP A 73 1.75 -11.41 11.05
N LEU A 74 1.25 -10.19 11.21
CA LEU A 74 -0.19 -9.93 11.30
C LEU A 74 -0.93 -10.28 10.01
N PHE A 75 -0.36 -9.92 8.84
CA PHE A 75 -0.94 -10.23 7.55
C PHE A 75 -0.97 -11.73 7.29
N PHE A 76 0.14 -12.44 7.52
CA PHE A 76 0.19 -13.88 7.30
C PHE A 76 -0.72 -14.65 8.27
N LYS A 77 -0.81 -14.24 9.53
CA LYS A 77 -1.75 -14.81 10.50
C LYS A 77 -3.22 -14.62 10.12
N ASN A 78 -3.52 -13.57 9.36
CA ASN A 78 -4.87 -13.30 8.85
C ASN A 78 -5.11 -13.84 7.43
N ASN A 79 -4.37 -14.86 7.03
CA ASN A 79 -4.53 -15.56 5.76
C ASN A 79 -4.22 -14.72 4.51
N LEU A 80 -3.27 -13.79 4.58
CA LEU A 80 -2.87 -13.01 3.40
C LEU A 80 -2.39 -13.92 2.27
N ARG A 81 -1.68 -15.02 2.58
CA ARG A 81 -1.27 -16.02 1.59
C ARG A 81 -2.47 -16.53 0.78
N VAL A 82 -3.49 -17.03 1.48
CA VAL A 82 -4.71 -17.56 0.84
C VAL A 82 -5.39 -16.47 0.01
N PHE A 83 -5.46 -15.26 0.56
CA PHE A 83 -6.03 -14.12 -0.16
C PHE A 83 -5.27 -13.82 -1.45
N PHE A 84 -3.94 -13.78 -1.39
CA PHE A 84 -3.08 -13.54 -2.55
C PHE A 84 -3.29 -14.62 -3.63
N GLU A 85 -3.20 -15.88 -3.25
CA GLU A 85 -3.33 -17.02 -4.16
C GLU A 85 -4.73 -17.11 -4.77
N ASP A 86 -5.76 -16.82 -3.99
CA ASP A 86 -7.14 -16.76 -4.49
C ASP A 86 -7.36 -15.67 -5.53
N ILE A 87 -6.76 -14.49 -5.34
CA ILE A 87 -6.93 -13.34 -6.25
C ILE A 87 -6.10 -13.51 -7.52
N THR A 88 -4.83 -13.90 -7.38
CA THR A 88 -3.88 -13.91 -8.49
C THR A 88 -3.85 -15.24 -9.25
N GLY A 89 -4.13 -16.33 -8.55
CA GLY A 89 -3.89 -17.69 -9.01
C GLY A 89 -2.42 -18.10 -9.00
N GLU A 90 -1.55 -17.33 -8.31
CA GLU A 90 -0.10 -17.52 -8.24
C GLU A 90 0.30 -17.80 -6.78
N HIS A 91 1.43 -18.48 -6.54
CA HIS A 91 1.92 -18.75 -5.20
C HIS A 91 2.70 -17.56 -4.66
N ILE A 92 2.43 -17.14 -3.41
CA ILE A 92 3.13 -16.00 -2.79
C ILE A 92 4.62 -16.27 -2.62
N ASP A 93 5.04 -17.53 -2.51
CA ASP A 93 6.45 -17.91 -2.39
C ASP A 93 7.28 -17.67 -3.67
N ASP A 94 6.62 -17.43 -4.80
CA ASP A 94 7.26 -17.05 -6.07
C ASP A 94 7.63 -15.55 -6.11
N TYR A 95 7.30 -14.79 -5.06
CA TYR A 95 7.49 -13.36 -4.97
C TYR A 95 8.49 -12.96 -3.87
N GLU A 96 9.33 -11.98 -4.17
CA GLU A 96 10.10 -11.27 -3.16
C GLU A 96 9.19 -10.30 -2.40
N ILE A 97 9.12 -10.44 -1.08
CA ILE A 97 8.31 -9.54 -0.23
C ILE A 97 9.17 -8.39 0.25
N LYS A 98 8.76 -7.16 -0.08
CA LYS A 98 9.36 -5.92 0.42
C LYS A 98 8.33 -5.14 1.22
N THR A 99 8.80 -4.45 2.25
CA THR A 99 7.98 -3.58 3.08
C THR A 99 8.47 -2.15 2.99
N GLY A 100 7.55 -1.22 3.05
CA GLY A 100 7.83 0.20 3.05
C GLY A 100 6.60 0.97 3.50
N GLY A 101 6.75 2.27 3.63
CA GLY A 101 5.64 3.15 3.96
C GLY A 101 5.76 4.49 3.25
N ASN A 102 4.63 5.14 3.08
CA ASN A 102 4.54 6.51 2.59
C ASN A 102 4.02 7.40 3.71
N LEU A 103 4.72 8.50 3.96
CA LEU A 103 4.32 9.52 4.90
C LEU A 103 4.10 10.83 4.15
N ASN A 104 2.85 11.28 4.08
CA ASN A 104 2.53 12.57 3.51
C ASN A 104 2.67 13.66 4.58
N LEU A 105 3.51 14.66 4.30
CA LEU A 105 3.64 15.84 5.13
C LEU A 105 2.47 16.81 4.86
N PRO A 106 2.15 17.71 5.80
CA PRO A 106 1.25 18.83 5.50
C PRO A 106 1.70 19.57 4.24
N ASP A 107 0.75 19.99 3.42
CA ASP A 107 0.99 20.70 2.16
C ASP A 107 1.77 19.90 1.10
N SER A 108 1.83 18.57 1.22
CA SER A 108 2.41 17.71 0.21
C SER A 108 1.71 17.89 -1.16
N LYS A 109 2.52 17.84 -2.22
CA LYS A 109 2.00 17.96 -3.58
C LYS A 109 1.43 16.63 -4.06
N ASN A 110 0.42 16.69 -4.93
CA ASN A 110 -0.03 15.50 -5.63
C ASN A 110 1.12 14.90 -6.45
N GLN A 111 1.25 13.59 -6.39
CA GLN A 111 2.15 12.88 -7.28
C GLN A 111 1.51 12.77 -8.67
N PHE A 112 2.35 12.81 -9.70
CA PHE A 112 1.89 12.43 -11.04
C PHE A 112 1.52 10.95 -11.06
N PHE A 113 0.57 10.56 -11.91
CA PHE A 113 0.29 9.16 -12.14
C PHE A 113 1.55 8.44 -12.63
N HIS A 114 1.88 7.35 -11.97
CA HIS A 114 3.05 6.54 -12.26
C HIS A 114 2.77 5.08 -11.91
N THR A 115 3.66 4.20 -12.31
CA THR A 115 3.70 2.82 -11.85
C THR A 115 4.84 2.68 -10.84
N ASP A 116 4.60 1.99 -9.73
CA ASP A 116 5.61 1.77 -8.69
C ASP A 116 6.68 0.75 -9.09
N GLY A 117 6.52 0.09 -10.20
CA GLY A 117 7.44 -0.93 -10.67
C GLY A 117 7.49 -1.04 -12.19
N ASN A 118 8.36 -1.93 -12.65
CA ASN A 118 8.44 -2.30 -14.05
C ASN A 118 7.27 -3.22 -14.44
N TRP A 119 6.97 -3.28 -15.72
CA TRP A 119 5.94 -4.18 -16.25
C TRP A 119 6.24 -5.67 -16.02
N TYR A 120 7.51 -5.99 -15.85
CA TYR A 120 7.98 -7.34 -15.60
C TYR A 120 9.23 -7.31 -14.68
N PRO A 121 9.31 -8.15 -13.64
CA PRO A 121 8.26 -9.07 -13.16
C PRO A 121 7.04 -8.32 -12.62
N ARG A 122 5.90 -8.99 -12.50
CA ARG A 122 4.71 -8.43 -11.88
C ARG A 122 4.98 -7.96 -10.47
N MET A 123 4.44 -6.79 -10.13
CA MET A 123 4.42 -6.29 -8.78
C MET A 123 2.98 -6.19 -8.28
N ILE A 124 2.75 -6.67 -7.06
CA ILE A 124 1.48 -6.55 -6.37
C ILE A 124 1.73 -5.82 -5.06
N ILE A 125 0.96 -4.77 -4.83
CA ILE A 125 1.12 -3.92 -3.66
C ILE A 125 -0.08 -4.10 -2.73
N PHE A 126 0.21 -4.43 -1.49
CA PHE A 126 -0.77 -4.41 -0.41
C PHE A 126 -0.62 -3.12 0.38
N ASN A 127 -1.50 -2.18 0.13
CA ASN A 127 -1.57 -0.93 0.89
C ASN A 127 -2.52 -1.08 2.07
N PHE A 128 -2.11 -0.60 3.22
CA PHE A 128 -2.98 -0.46 4.39
C PHE A 128 -2.73 0.88 5.07
N ALA A 129 -3.81 1.49 5.52
CA ALA A 129 -3.75 2.80 6.15
C ALA A 129 -3.62 2.65 7.67
N THR A 130 -2.68 3.35 8.28
CA THR A 130 -2.51 3.40 9.74
C THR A 130 -3.41 4.44 10.41
N ILE A 131 -4.11 5.24 9.61
CA ILE A 131 -5.10 6.24 10.00
C ILE A 131 -6.25 6.21 9.00
N ASP A 132 -7.37 6.82 9.36
CA ASP A 132 -8.48 7.01 8.41
C ASP A 132 -8.06 7.91 7.26
N ILE A 133 -8.21 7.42 6.04
CA ILE A 133 -7.85 8.14 4.82
C ILE A 133 -9.08 8.87 4.27
N ASN A 134 -8.88 10.15 3.92
CA ASN A 134 -9.88 11.00 3.29
C ASN A 134 -9.20 11.99 2.33
N LEU A 135 -9.99 12.81 1.63
CA LEU A 135 -9.49 13.73 0.62
C LEU A 135 -8.50 14.80 1.16
N ASN A 136 -8.46 15.01 2.47
CA ASN A 136 -7.59 16.03 3.07
C ASN A 136 -6.24 15.48 3.57
N ASN A 137 -6.02 14.15 3.52
CA ASN A 137 -4.80 13.54 4.04
C ASN A 137 -4.07 12.64 3.03
N GLY A 138 -4.26 12.89 1.75
CA GLY A 138 -3.49 12.24 0.69
C GLY A 138 -3.94 10.82 0.36
N PRO A 139 -5.18 10.62 -0.11
CA PRO A 139 -5.64 9.33 -0.58
C PRO A 139 -4.87 8.87 -1.81
N ILE A 140 -4.82 7.55 -2.02
CA ILE A 140 -4.30 6.98 -3.26
C ILE A 140 -5.38 7.14 -4.34
N GLU A 141 -5.00 7.70 -5.48
CA GLU A 141 -5.83 7.76 -6.67
C GLU A 141 -5.39 6.67 -7.66
N ILE A 142 -6.33 5.88 -8.16
CA ILE A 142 -6.06 4.75 -9.02
C ILE A 142 -6.76 4.93 -10.36
N LEU A 143 -6.02 4.78 -11.46
CA LEU A 143 -6.58 4.72 -12.80
C LEU A 143 -7.04 3.28 -13.09
N GLU A 144 -8.35 3.06 -13.07
CA GLU A 144 -8.94 1.74 -13.28
C GLU A 144 -8.51 1.12 -14.61
N GLY A 145 -8.06 -0.13 -14.58
CA GLY A 145 -7.61 -0.87 -15.76
C GLY A 145 -6.19 -0.54 -16.21
N SER A 146 -5.49 0.38 -15.55
CA SER A 146 -4.10 0.78 -15.90
C SER A 146 -3.06 -0.33 -15.72
N HIS A 147 -3.39 -1.41 -15.04
CA HIS A 147 -2.54 -2.60 -14.91
C HIS A 147 -2.42 -3.41 -16.22
N LYS A 148 -3.22 -3.10 -17.23
CA LYS A 148 -3.21 -3.76 -18.55
C LYS A 148 -2.22 -3.07 -19.48
N MET A 149 -1.49 -3.86 -20.27
CA MET A 149 -0.48 -3.34 -21.19
C MET A 149 -1.07 -2.39 -22.27
N GLU A 150 -2.34 -2.59 -22.65
CA GLU A 150 -3.02 -1.76 -23.65
C GLU A 150 -3.56 -0.44 -23.08
N TYR A 151 -3.31 -0.15 -21.81
CA TYR A 151 -3.83 1.06 -21.19
C TYR A 151 -3.30 2.32 -21.88
N PRO A 152 -4.16 3.26 -22.30
CA PRO A 152 -3.75 4.42 -23.09
C PRO A 152 -3.14 5.52 -22.23
N TYR A 153 -1.95 5.30 -21.68
CA TYR A 153 -1.25 6.25 -20.78
C TYR A 153 -1.05 7.64 -21.41
N TRP A 154 -0.87 7.72 -22.75
CA TRP A 154 -0.71 9.00 -23.44
C TRP A 154 -1.89 9.96 -23.32
N LYS A 155 -3.05 9.49 -22.85
CA LYS A 155 -4.21 10.34 -22.59
C LYS A 155 -4.11 11.12 -21.28
N PHE A 156 -3.13 10.81 -20.45
CA PHE A 156 -2.95 11.36 -19.10
C PHE A 156 -1.59 12.06 -18.93
N LEU A 157 -0.81 12.12 -20.00
CA LEU A 157 0.43 12.91 -20.08
C LEU A 157 0.15 14.27 -20.70
#